data_784dbe75571082aa034205aef9376923
#
_entry.id   784dbe75571082aa034205aef9376923
#
_cell.length_a   1.000
_cell.length_b   1.000
_cell.length_c   1.000
_cell.angle_alpha   90.00
_cell.angle_beta   90.00
_cell.angle_gamma   90.00
#
_symmetry.space_group_name_H-M   'P 1'
#
loop_
_entity.id
_entity.type
_entity.pdbx_description
1 polymer ?
#
loop_
_entity_poly.entity_id
_entity_poly.type
_entity_poly.pdbx_seq_one_letter_code
_entity_poly.pdbx_strand_id
1 'polypeptide(L)'
;YSEEKFRKIEEEFGSFTQQLNIPDVRFVPISAIEGENVTQTTGKTPWYQGDHLLSILETLDSSDSRNLRDFRFPVQTVIRPNLDFRGFAGSITSGAIRRGDPVVTLPSFQNSRIKRIVTPDGDLEEAFSPQAVVLELEDEIDISSGDMIVKKGNLPHIEDRLEARVIWMSEKPLLPGSKYMIRHAGRNIQGRIAELQYDIDVNTLESRHATQLPLNHVGRIVLETSSPLFYDYYRDNRSGGAFILIDPLNNVTAGAGMLRPPHRDKAPEKEQEQFSTFVSSDERAETFGHGGKQIYIAGEDSELARSFAKQLERELHRLKAHTYGLDFKAEGVWGRSAKEIVNASGLLAEAGLMSIAVLPGLPVLPRNTK
;
A
#
# COMPACT_ATOMS: atom_id res chain seq x y z
N TYR A 1 -24.54 -20.64 -31.84
CA TYR A 1 -23.43 -20.06 -32.60
C TYR A 1 -23.84 -18.75 -33.30
N SER A 2 -24.68 -17.90 -32.66
CA SER A 2 -25.14 -16.64 -33.22
C SER A 2 -24.11 -15.55 -32.98
N GLU A 3 -23.57 -14.97 -34.07
CA GLU A 3 -22.68 -13.80 -34.00
C GLU A 3 -23.39 -12.60 -33.37
N GLU A 4 -24.63 -12.33 -33.75
CA GLU A 4 -25.42 -11.21 -33.25
C GLU A 4 -25.52 -11.21 -31.70
N LYS A 5 -25.84 -12.39 -31.13
CA LYS A 5 -25.88 -12.53 -29.66
C LYS A 5 -24.51 -12.33 -29.00
N PHE A 6 -23.47 -12.84 -29.65
CA PHE A 6 -22.09 -12.65 -29.13
C PHE A 6 -21.70 -11.18 -29.13
N ARG A 7 -21.93 -10.46 -30.25
CA ARG A 7 -21.58 -9.03 -30.33
C ARG A 7 -22.38 -8.19 -29.33
N LYS A 8 -23.65 -8.51 -29.11
CA LYS A 8 -24.45 -7.84 -28.09
C LYS A 8 -23.87 -8.03 -26.67
N ILE A 9 -23.48 -9.27 -26.33
CA ILE A 9 -22.84 -9.55 -25.03
C ILE A 9 -21.49 -8.83 -24.91
N GLU A 10 -20.69 -8.83 -25.97
CA GLU A 10 -19.39 -8.15 -26.03
C GLU A 10 -19.55 -6.64 -25.77
N GLU A 11 -20.53 -5.99 -26.37
CA GLU A 11 -20.82 -4.57 -26.18
C GLU A 11 -21.33 -4.26 -24.76
N GLU A 12 -22.34 -5.01 -24.27
CA GLU A 12 -22.91 -4.80 -22.95
C GLU A 12 -21.87 -5.04 -21.85
N PHE A 13 -21.12 -6.13 -21.93
CA PHE A 13 -20.11 -6.46 -20.94
C PHE A 13 -18.86 -5.56 -21.05
N GLY A 14 -18.48 -5.18 -22.28
CA GLY A 14 -17.40 -4.23 -22.52
C GLY A 14 -17.68 -2.87 -21.86
N SER A 15 -18.88 -2.36 -21.98
CA SER A 15 -19.31 -1.13 -21.32
C SER A 15 -19.27 -1.23 -19.79
N PHE A 16 -19.66 -2.38 -19.24
CA PHE A 16 -19.58 -2.65 -17.80
C PHE A 16 -18.13 -2.74 -17.29
N THR A 17 -17.26 -3.43 -18.03
CA THR A 17 -15.84 -3.63 -17.60
C THR A 17 -15.02 -2.36 -17.66
N GLN A 18 -15.37 -1.39 -18.53
CA GLN A 18 -14.73 -0.07 -18.55
C GLN A 18 -14.89 0.67 -17.20
N GLN A 19 -16.04 0.54 -16.55
CA GLN A 19 -16.28 1.13 -15.23
C GLN A 19 -15.42 0.48 -14.12
N LEU A 20 -15.00 -0.76 -14.33
CA LEU A 20 -14.16 -1.52 -13.39
C LEU A 20 -12.65 -1.32 -13.62
N ASN A 21 -12.26 -0.57 -14.66
CA ASN A 21 -10.85 -0.35 -15.06
C ASN A 21 -10.09 -1.68 -15.23
N ILE A 22 -10.70 -2.69 -15.86
CA ILE A 22 -10.05 -3.96 -16.18
C ILE A 22 -9.17 -3.74 -17.42
N PRO A 23 -7.85 -3.94 -17.35
CA PRO A 23 -6.92 -3.53 -18.41
C PRO A 23 -6.99 -4.43 -19.66
N ASP A 24 -7.31 -5.71 -19.52
CA ASP A 24 -7.38 -6.68 -20.62
C ASP A 24 -8.65 -7.54 -20.45
N VAL A 25 -9.53 -7.45 -21.44
CA VAL A 25 -10.79 -8.22 -21.51
C VAL A 25 -10.85 -8.87 -22.86
N ARG A 26 -10.92 -10.19 -22.89
CA ARG A 26 -10.98 -10.98 -24.10
C ARG A 26 -12.27 -11.79 -24.14
N PHE A 27 -12.96 -11.75 -25.26
CA PHE A 27 -14.23 -12.47 -25.48
C PHE A 27 -13.98 -13.64 -26.41
N VAL A 28 -14.31 -14.85 -25.95
CA VAL A 28 -14.13 -16.08 -26.73
C VAL A 28 -15.47 -16.84 -26.77
N PRO A 29 -16.06 -17.04 -27.94
CA PRO A 29 -17.26 -17.85 -28.07
C PRO A 29 -16.92 -19.32 -27.99
N ILE A 30 -17.27 -20.01 -26.91
CA ILE A 30 -16.94 -21.43 -26.71
C ILE A 30 -18.18 -22.31 -26.68
N SER A 31 -18.01 -23.58 -27.08
CA SER A 31 -18.94 -24.66 -26.76
C SER A 31 -18.23 -25.75 -25.98
N ALA A 32 -18.51 -25.85 -24.66
CA ALA A 32 -17.87 -26.83 -23.79
C ALA A 32 -18.24 -28.28 -24.19
N ILE A 33 -19.46 -28.50 -24.72
CA ILE A 33 -19.92 -29.83 -25.11
C ILE A 33 -19.24 -30.32 -26.40
N GLU A 34 -19.03 -29.40 -27.35
CA GLU A 34 -18.50 -29.74 -28.67
C GLU A 34 -17.03 -29.38 -28.86
N GLY A 35 -16.43 -28.71 -27.85
CA GLY A 35 -15.03 -28.31 -27.86
C GLY A 35 -14.71 -27.12 -28.77
N GLU A 36 -15.71 -26.45 -29.36
CA GLU A 36 -15.49 -25.29 -30.23
C GLU A 36 -14.78 -24.17 -29.50
N ASN A 37 -13.69 -23.69 -30.06
CA ASN A 37 -12.80 -22.64 -29.52
C ASN A 37 -12.28 -22.89 -28.09
N VAL A 38 -12.28 -24.15 -27.62
CA VAL A 38 -11.65 -24.51 -26.34
C VAL A 38 -10.18 -24.85 -26.58
N THR A 39 -9.89 -25.93 -27.34
CA THR A 39 -8.52 -26.34 -27.68
C THR A 39 -8.20 -26.14 -29.15
N GLN A 40 -9.23 -26.05 -29.98
CA GLN A 40 -9.12 -25.85 -31.42
C GLN A 40 -10.41 -25.21 -31.96
N THR A 41 -10.31 -24.60 -33.13
CA THR A 41 -11.46 -24.07 -33.86
C THR A 41 -11.99 -25.16 -34.76
N THR A 42 -13.27 -25.54 -34.61
CA THR A 42 -13.92 -26.61 -35.42
C THR A 42 -14.70 -26.05 -36.59
N GLY A 43 -14.79 -24.73 -36.73
CA GLY A 43 -15.45 -24.04 -37.85
C GLY A 43 -16.95 -23.76 -37.65
N LYS A 44 -17.49 -23.99 -36.43
CA LYS A 44 -18.90 -23.68 -36.12
C LYS A 44 -19.15 -22.20 -35.83
N THR A 45 -18.06 -21.44 -35.59
CA THR A 45 -18.06 -19.99 -35.39
C THR A 45 -17.17 -19.31 -36.44
N PRO A 46 -17.49 -19.40 -37.76
CA PRO A 46 -16.59 -18.92 -38.82
C PRO A 46 -16.38 -17.39 -38.79
N TRP A 47 -17.23 -16.67 -38.12
CA TRP A 47 -17.16 -15.22 -37.89
C TRP A 47 -16.17 -14.83 -36.80
N TYR A 48 -15.75 -15.77 -35.94
CA TYR A 48 -14.74 -15.53 -34.90
C TYR A 48 -13.34 -15.76 -35.46
N GLN A 49 -12.50 -14.74 -35.40
CA GLN A 49 -11.13 -14.78 -35.94
C GLN A 49 -10.06 -14.72 -34.83
N GLY A 50 -10.47 -14.79 -33.55
CA GLY A 50 -9.55 -14.78 -32.42
C GLY A 50 -9.00 -16.17 -32.11
N ASP A 51 -8.07 -16.20 -31.16
CA ASP A 51 -7.47 -17.44 -30.66
C ASP A 51 -8.45 -18.25 -29.81
N HIS A 52 -8.28 -19.56 -29.80
CA HIS A 52 -9.03 -20.43 -28.90
C HIS A 52 -8.53 -20.29 -27.44
N LEU A 53 -9.38 -20.65 -26.49
CA LEU A 53 -9.16 -20.45 -25.06
C LEU A 53 -7.81 -20.98 -24.56
N LEU A 54 -7.41 -22.20 -24.98
CA LEU A 54 -6.14 -22.81 -24.56
C LEU A 54 -4.94 -21.98 -25.05
N SER A 55 -4.92 -21.54 -26.31
CA SER A 55 -3.85 -20.70 -26.84
C SER A 55 -3.72 -19.37 -26.08
N ILE A 56 -4.85 -18.75 -25.74
CA ILE A 56 -4.86 -17.53 -24.92
C ILE A 56 -4.21 -17.80 -23.55
N LEU A 57 -4.61 -18.88 -22.88
CA LEU A 57 -4.07 -19.24 -21.56
C LEU A 57 -2.57 -19.57 -21.59
N GLU A 58 -2.10 -20.24 -22.64
CA GLU A 58 -0.67 -20.59 -22.81
C GLU A 58 0.20 -19.36 -23.12
N THR A 59 -0.34 -18.37 -23.83
CA THR A 59 0.38 -17.16 -24.24
C THR A 59 0.22 -15.99 -23.26
N LEU A 60 -0.64 -16.13 -22.25
CA LEU A 60 -0.93 -15.06 -21.30
C LEU A 60 0.26 -14.82 -20.37
N ASP A 61 0.87 -13.65 -20.50
CA ASP A 61 1.94 -13.25 -19.59
C ASP A 61 1.36 -12.84 -18.23
N SER A 62 1.65 -13.65 -17.21
CA SER A 62 1.24 -13.39 -15.83
C SER A 62 2.32 -12.65 -15.02
N SER A 63 3.47 -12.31 -15.62
CA SER A 63 4.60 -11.66 -14.94
C SER A 63 4.32 -10.19 -14.61
N ASP A 64 3.63 -9.47 -15.49
CA ASP A 64 3.31 -8.05 -15.35
C ASP A 64 2.38 -7.73 -14.16
N SER A 65 1.66 -8.73 -13.66
CA SER A 65 0.76 -8.55 -12.52
C SER A 65 1.46 -8.65 -11.16
N ARG A 66 2.76 -8.96 -11.11
CA ARG A 66 3.51 -9.19 -9.87
C ARG A 66 4.22 -7.93 -9.40
N ASN A 67 3.96 -7.54 -8.17
CA ASN A 67 4.77 -6.54 -7.51
C ASN A 67 6.13 -7.17 -7.14
N LEU A 68 7.16 -6.94 -7.94
CA LEU A 68 8.53 -7.40 -7.68
C LEU A 68 9.38 -6.36 -6.94
N ARG A 69 8.80 -5.20 -6.59
CA ARG A 69 9.51 -4.08 -5.95
C ARG A 69 9.46 -4.17 -4.44
N ASP A 70 8.24 -4.35 -3.90
CA ASP A 70 7.99 -4.24 -2.46
C ASP A 70 8.10 -5.62 -1.82
N PHE A 71 9.25 -5.91 -1.23
CA PHE A 71 9.49 -7.21 -0.61
C PHE A 71 8.70 -7.39 0.69
N ARG A 72 7.88 -8.44 0.72
CA ARG A 72 7.05 -8.83 1.87
C ARG A 72 7.17 -10.33 2.12
N PHE A 73 7.63 -10.68 3.30
CA PHE A 73 7.80 -12.06 3.72
C PHE A 73 7.13 -12.28 5.08
N PRO A 74 5.85 -12.64 5.12
CA PRO A 74 5.21 -13.09 6.34
C PRO A 74 5.81 -14.40 6.82
N VAL A 75 6.28 -14.44 8.06
CA VAL A 75 6.84 -15.64 8.67
C VAL A 75 5.72 -16.58 9.07
N GLN A 76 5.69 -17.77 8.49
CA GLN A 76 4.70 -18.81 8.80
C GLN A 76 5.16 -19.72 9.92
N THR A 77 6.44 -20.06 9.93
CA THR A 77 7.02 -20.99 10.90
C THR A 77 8.48 -20.66 11.14
N VAL A 78 8.94 -20.86 12.37
CA VAL A 78 10.35 -20.78 12.74
C VAL A 78 10.90 -22.20 12.82
N ILE A 79 11.98 -22.46 12.10
CA ILE A 79 12.66 -23.78 12.03
C ILE A 79 13.98 -23.67 12.79
N ARG A 80 14.13 -24.46 13.85
CA ARG A 80 15.36 -24.53 14.66
C ARG A 80 15.69 -25.99 15.00
N PRO A 81 16.23 -26.75 14.05
CA PRO A 81 16.55 -28.17 14.25
C PRO A 81 17.73 -28.39 15.21
N ASN A 82 18.64 -27.41 15.33
CA ASN A 82 19.80 -27.40 16.19
C ASN A 82 20.15 -25.98 16.64
N LEU A 83 21.27 -25.82 17.35
CA LEU A 83 21.72 -24.49 17.85
C LEU A 83 22.34 -23.61 16.76
N ASP A 84 22.81 -24.21 15.68
CA ASP A 84 23.57 -23.51 14.62
C ASP A 84 22.68 -23.00 13.48
N PHE A 85 21.42 -23.41 13.43
CA PHE A 85 20.48 -23.02 12.39
C PHE A 85 19.17 -22.46 12.97
N ARG A 86 18.84 -21.24 12.58
CA ARG A 86 17.53 -20.62 12.82
C ARG A 86 17.00 -20.06 11.51
N GLY A 87 16.01 -20.73 10.95
CA GLY A 87 15.38 -20.36 9.69
C GLY A 87 13.94 -19.90 9.87
N PHE A 88 13.55 -18.90 9.10
CA PHE A 88 12.20 -18.37 9.05
C PHE A 88 11.54 -18.82 7.76
N ALA A 89 10.60 -19.75 7.85
CA ALA A 89 9.89 -20.30 6.71
C ALA A 89 8.66 -19.52 6.36
N GLY A 90 8.41 -19.28 5.09
CA GLY A 90 7.25 -18.57 4.59
C GLY A 90 7.22 -18.52 3.06
N SER A 91 6.22 -17.86 2.52
CA SER A 91 6.12 -17.55 1.09
C SER A 91 6.32 -16.05 0.89
N ILE A 92 7.13 -15.69 -0.10
CA ILE A 92 7.30 -14.31 -0.51
C ILE A 92 5.99 -13.84 -1.14
N THR A 93 5.27 -12.93 -0.48
CA THR A 93 3.96 -12.45 -0.96
C THR A 93 4.10 -11.37 -2.03
N SER A 94 5.20 -10.62 -2.02
CA SER A 94 5.58 -9.67 -3.08
C SER A 94 7.08 -9.37 -3.01
N GLY A 95 7.60 -8.80 -4.10
CA GLY A 95 8.99 -8.39 -4.22
C GLY A 95 9.97 -9.52 -4.48
N ALA A 96 11.24 -9.18 -4.42
CA ALA A 96 12.37 -10.09 -4.54
C ALA A 96 13.41 -9.78 -3.45
N ILE A 97 14.18 -10.79 -3.04
CA ILE A 97 15.21 -10.69 -2.01
C ILE A 97 16.47 -11.43 -2.46
N ARG A 98 17.63 -10.89 -2.13
CA ARG A 98 18.93 -11.47 -2.40
C ARG A 98 19.68 -11.73 -1.11
N ARG A 99 20.59 -12.72 -1.16
CA ARG A 99 21.57 -12.91 -0.11
C ARG A 99 22.37 -11.62 0.14
N GLY A 100 22.55 -11.25 1.42
CA GLY A 100 23.20 -10.01 1.84
C GLY A 100 22.30 -8.77 1.86
N ASP A 101 21.08 -8.84 1.34
CA ASP A 101 20.15 -7.70 1.37
C ASP A 101 19.84 -7.29 2.81
N PRO A 102 19.84 -5.96 3.12
CA PRO A 102 19.46 -5.47 4.42
C PRO A 102 17.95 -5.57 4.61
N VAL A 103 17.53 -6.11 5.76
CA VAL A 103 16.13 -6.32 6.12
C VAL A 103 15.78 -5.72 7.47
N VAL A 104 14.50 -5.54 7.68
CA VAL A 104 13.88 -5.12 8.95
C VAL A 104 12.80 -6.13 9.31
N THR A 105 12.73 -6.48 10.59
CA THR A 105 11.70 -7.39 11.12
C THR A 105 10.59 -6.59 11.79
N LEU A 106 9.35 -6.96 11.56
CA LEU A 106 8.18 -6.31 12.16
C LEU A 106 7.48 -7.33 13.07
N PRO A 107 7.03 -6.93 14.28
CA PRO A 107 6.90 -5.57 14.82
C PRO A 107 8.14 -5.01 15.53
N SER A 108 9.21 -5.78 15.68
CA SER A 108 10.36 -5.40 16.52
C SER A 108 11.23 -4.27 15.95
N PHE A 109 11.12 -3.97 14.64
CA PHE A 109 11.95 -3.00 13.89
C PHE A 109 13.46 -3.26 13.99
N GLN A 110 13.86 -4.49 14.29
CA GLN A 110 15.27 -4.86 14.34
C GLN A 110 15.82 -5.02 12.92
N ASN A 111 17.05 -4.57 12.71
CA ASN A 111 17.75 -4.64 11.43
C ASN A 111 18.62 -5.88 11.39
N SER A 112 18.69 -6.55 10.24
CA SER A 112 19.61 -7.63 9.94
C SER A 112 19.91 -7.69 8.44
N ARG A 113 20.59 -8.75 8.01
CA ARG A 113 20.83 -9.09 6.61
C ARG A 113 20.44 -10.55 6.35
N ILE A 114 20.08 -10.82 5.10
CA ILE A 114 19.84 -12.19 4.65
C ILE A 114 21.18 -12.93 4.58
N LYS A 115 21.36 -13.93 5.43
CA LYS A 115 22.54 -14.81 5.41
C LYS A 115 22.43 -15.89 4.35
N ARG A 116 21.27 -16.56 4.28
CA ARG A 116 20.96 -17.62 3.31
C ARG A 116 19.49 -17.62 2.93
N ILE A 117 19.22 -18.07 1.71
CA ILE A 117 17.87 -18.35 1.21
C ILE A 117 17.85 -19.86 0.91
N VAL A 118 17.16 -20.62 1.72
CA VAL A 118 17.21 -22.08 1.71
C VAL A 118 15.93 -22.64 1.10
N THR A 119 16.08 -23.61 0.18
CA THR A 119 14.98 -24.39 -0.40
C THR A 119 15.29 -25.88 -0.31
N PRO A 120 14.32 -26.77 -0.56
CA PRO A 120 14.60 -28.22 -0.62
C PRO A 120 15.67 -28.63 -1.64
N ASP A 121 15.79 -27.84 -2.72
CA ASP A 121 16.73 -28.10 -3.82
C ASP A 121 18.11 -27.46 -3.61
N GLY A 122 18.30 -26.75 -2.50
CA GLY A 122 19.55 -26.07 -2.13
C GLY A 122 19.36 -24.58 -1.86
N ASP A 123 20.49 -23.88 -1.65
CA ASP A 123 20.51 -22.45 -1.38
C ASP A 123 20.38 -21.64 -2.67
N LEU A 124 19.64 -20.53 -2.59
CA LEU A 124 19.46 -19.59 -3.68
C LEU A 124 20.22 -18.28 -3.38
N GLU A 125 20.72 -17.64 -4.43
CA GLU A 125 21.28 -16.27 -4.33
C GLU A 125 20.17 -15.22 -4.37
N GLU A 126 19.03 -15.51 -5.03
CA GLU A 126 17.87 -14.63 -5.14
C GLU A 126 16.57 -15.44 -5.10
N ALA A 127 15.55 -14.88 -4.45
CA ALA A 127 14.20 -15.43 -4.46
C ALA A 127 13.18 -14.31 -4.66
N PHE A 128 12.03 -14.63 -5.26
CA PHE A 128 10.98 -13.67 -5.60
C PHE A 128 9.57 -14.25 -5.40
N SER A 129 8.59 -13.39 -5.39
CA SER A 129 7.18 -13.80 -5.26
C SER A 129 6.74 -14.66 -6.46
N PRO A 130 6.04 -15.82 -6.22
CA PRO A 130 5.48 -16.30 -4.94
C PRO A 130 6.26 -17.46 -4.30
N GLN A 131 7.58 -17.52 -4.43
CA GLN A 131 8.37 -18.65 -3.95
C GLN A 131 8.23 -18.86 -2.44
N ALA A 132 8.13 -20.14 -2.04
CA ALA A 132 8.22 -20.56 -0.64
C ALA A 132 9.68 -20.87 -0.32
N VAL A 133 10.24 -20.20 0.69
CA VAL A 133 11.64 -20.29 1.08
C VAL A 133 11.80 -20.28 2.59
N VAL A 134 13.00 -20.63 3.05
CA VAL A 134 13.45 -20.43 4.43
C VAL A 134 14.55 -19.38 4.42
N LEU A 135 14.32 -18.26 5.11
CA LEU A 135 15.31 -17.20 5.28
C LEU A 135 16.11 -17.43 6.56
N GLU A 136 17.44 -17.42 6.48
CA GLU A 136 18.35 -17.33 7.62
C GLU A 136 18.91 -15.90 7.68
N LEU A 137 18.90 -15.29 8.86
CA LEU A 137 19.44 -13.96 9.10
C LEU A 137 20.85 -14.03 9.69
N GLU A 138 21.64 -12.95 9.51
CA GLU A 138 22.98 -12.86 10.10
C GLU A 138 22.91 -12.72 11.63
N ASP A 139 21.91 -12.02 12.14
CA ASP A 139 21.74 -11.75 13.57
C ASP A 139 20.67 -12.69 14.16
N GLU A 140 20.86 -13.10 15.42
CA GLU A 140 19.87 -13.84 16.20
C GLU A 140 18.76 -12.90 16.69
N ILE A 141 17.76 -12.68 15.85
CA ILE A 141 16.59 -11.86 16.16
C ILE A 141 15.44 -12.77 16.58
N ASP A 142 14.69 -12.32 17.58
CA ASP A 142 13.47 -13.01 17.99
C ASP A 142 12.31 -12.66 17.06
N ILE A 143 11.95 -13.62 16.21
CA ILE A 143 10.89 -13.52 15.21
C ILE A 143 9.95 -14.71 15.41
N SER A 144 8.66 -14.44 15.41
CA SER A 144 7.61 -15.44 15.62
C SER A 144 6.76 -15.63 14.36
N SER A 145 5.98 -16.70 14.34
CA SER A 145 4.94 -16.89 13.32
C SER A 145 3.97 -15.70 13.32
N GLY A 146 3.71 -15.15 12.13
CA GLY A 146 2.89 -13.96 11.94
C GLY A 146 3.67 -12.65 11.90
N ASP A 147 4.95 -12.64 12.29
CA ASP A 147 5.82 -11.49 12.07
C ASP A 147 6.15 -11.34 10.57
N MET A 148 6.71 -10.21 10.18
CA MET A 148 7.02 -9.92 8.78
C MET A 148 8.47 -9.49 8.61
N ILE A 149 9.16 -10.03 7.62
CA ILE A 149 10.48 -9.56 7.20
C ILE A 149 10.30 -8.73 5.92
N VAL A 150 10.86 -7.51 5.92
CA VAL A 150 10.76 -6.56 4.81
C VAL A 150 12.14 -5.99 4.48
N LYS A 151 12.33 -5.47 3.26
CA LYS A 151 13.57 -4.75 2.92
C LYS A 151 13.69 -3.46 3.71
N LYS A 152 14.91 -3.13 4.13
CA LYS A 152 15.20 -1.86 4.79
C LYS A 152 14.90 -0.70 3.85
N GLY A 153 14.12 0.28 4.35
CA GLY A 153 13.69 1.44 3.57
C GLY A 153 12.44 1.22 2.72
N ASN A 154 11.84 0.02 2.77
CA ASN A 154 10.60 -0.31 2.06
C ASN A 154 9.59 -0.96 3.03
N LEU A 155 9.10 -0.16 3.97
CA LEU A 155 8.13 -0.62 4.96
C LEU A 155 6.71 -0.68 4.37
N PRO A 156 5.87 -1.64 4.80
CA PRO A 156 4.44 -1.63 4.53
C PRO A 156 3.74 -0.51 5.30
N HIS A 157 2.45 -0.31 5.05
CA HIS A 157 1.60 0.49 5.94
C HIS A 157 1.49 -0.21 7.30
N ILE A 158 1.48 0.58 8.39
CA ILE A 158 1.42 0.06 9.77
C ILE A 158 0.35 0.88 10.50
N GLU A 159 -0.86 0.35 10.53
CA GLU A 159 -2.02 1.04 11.09
C GLU A 159 -2.94 0.06 11.79
N ASP A 160 -3.71 0.54 12.75
CA ASP A 160 -4.75 -0.19 13.50
C ASP A 160 -6.17 0.26 13.14
N ARG A 161 -6.31 1.38 12.42
CA ARG A 161 -7.57 1.87 11.85
C ARG A 161 -7.47 1.90 10.34
N LEU A 162 -8.26 1.06 9.67
CA LEU A 162 -8.08 0.68 8.28
C LEU A 162 -9.38 0.82 7.51
N GLU A 163 -9.30 1.23 6.26
CA GLU A 163 -10.45 1.18 5.36
C GLU A 163 -10.37 -0.02 4.43
N ALA A 164 -11.48 -0.69 4.25
CA ALA A 164 -11.57 -1.87 3.41
C ALA A 164 -12.88 -1.96 2.66
N ARG A 165 -12.82 -2.57 1.46
CA ARG A 165 -13.99 -3.10 0.80
C ARG A 165 -14.19 -4.53 1.28
N VAL A 166 -15.39 -4.88 1.73
CA VAL A 166 -15.71 -6.21 2.25
C VAL A 166 -16.82 -6.84 1.43
N ILE A 167 -16.65 -8.11 1.11
CA ILE A 167 -17.69 -9.00 0.59
C ILE A 167 -18.23 -9.79 1.78
N TRP A 168 -19.52 -9.63 2.06
CA TRP A 168 -20.13 -10.28 3.21
C TRP A 168 -20.69 -11.65 2.84
N MET A 169 -20.37 -12.69 3.63
CA MET A 169 -20.66 -14.08 3.33
C MET A 169 -21.51 -14.77 4.39
N SER A 170 -21.87 -14.06 5.47
CA SER A 170 -22.68 -14.62 6.56
C SER A 170 -24.15 -14.28 6.37
N GLU A 171 -25.04 -15.20 6.79
CA GLU A 171 -26.48 -14.96 6.82
C GLU A 171 -26.86 -13.85 7.84
N LYS A 172 -26.07 -13.72 8.93
CA LYS A 172 -26.22 -12.61 9.87
C LYS A 172 -25.62 -11.35 9.23
N PRO A 173 -26.39 -10.25 9.10
CA PRO A 173 -25.86 -9.02 8.54
C PRO A 173 -24.65 -8.48 9.36
N LEU A 174 -23.67 -7.89 8.66
CA LEU A 174 -22.63 -7.13 9.32
C LEU A 174 -23.20 -5.82 9.86
N LEU A 175 -22.91 -5.54 11.12
CA LEU A 175 -23.34 -4.32 11.80
C LEU A 175 -22.10 -3.54 12.30
N PRO A 176 -22.15 -2.20 12.31
CA PRO A 176 -21.18 -1.41 13.06
C PRO A 176 -21.12 -1.83 14.54
N GLY A 177 -19.92 -1.80 15.11
CA GLY A 177 -19.66 -2.26 16.49
C GLY A 177 -19.38 -3.76 16.62
N SER A 178 -19.71 -4.59 15.63
CA SER A 178 -19.47 -6.04 15.67
C SER A 178 -17.98 -6.38 15.71
N LYS A 179 -17.64 -7.41 16.47
CA LYS A 179 -16.26 -7.89 16.64
C LYS A 179 -16.04 -9.19 15.88
N TYR A 180 -14.89 -9.27 15.23
CA TYR A 180 -14.47 -10.44 14.46
C TYR A 180 -12.99 -10.76 14.73
N MET A 181 -12.60 -12.01 14.51
CA MET A 181 -11.19 -12.36 14.33
C MET A 181 -10.78 -12.01 12.89
N ILE A 182 -9.74 -11.21 12.76
CA ILE A 182 -9.16 -10.81 11.49
C ILE A 182 -7.96 -11.71 11.22
N ARG A 183 -8.00 -12.46 10.12
CA ARG A 183 -6.83 -13.22 9.66
C ARG A 183 -6.19 -12.50 8.48
N HIS A 184 -4.97 -12.03 8.68
CA HIS A 184 -4.20 -11.28 7.70
C HIS A 184 -2.73 -11.72 7.73
N ALA A 185 -2.12 -12.01 6.59
CA ALA A 185 -0.71 -12.36 6.43
C ALA A 185 -0.19 -13.39 7.49
N GLY A 186 -1.02 -14.40 7.82
CA GLY A 186 -0.69 -15.43 8.82
C GLY A 186 -1.00 -15.06 10.27
N ARG A 187 -1.35 -13.81 10.58
CA ARG A 187 -1.74 -13.35 11.92
C ARG A 187 -3.25 -13.45 12.13
N ASN A 188 -3.63 -13.79 13.36
CA ASN A 188 -5.00 -13.69 13.85
C ASN A 188 -5.07 -12.56 14.88
N ILE A 189 -5.85 -11.53 14.60
CA ILE A 189 -5.96 -10.32 15.41
C ILE A 189 -7.44 -10.03 15.65
N GLN A 190 -7.81 -9.61 16.85
CA GLN A 190 -9.17 -9.14 17.10
C GLN A 190 -9.40 -7.79 16.42
N GLY A 191 -10.56 -7.64 15.80
CA GLY A 191 -10.97 -6.39 15.18
C GLY A 191 -12.43 -6.09 15.40
N ARG A 192 -12.79 -4.82 15.27
CA ARG A 192 -14.14 -4.29 15.38
C ARG A 192 -14.47 -3.50 14.12
N ILE A 193 -15.67 -3.68 13.62
CA ILE A 193 -16.19 -2.80 12.56
C ILE A 193 -16.56 -1.46 13.20
N ALA A 194 -15.73 -0.45 12.98
CA ALA A 194 -15.99 0.88 13.52
C ALA A 194 -17.15 1.54 12.80
N GLU A 195 -17.17 1.44 11.47
CA GLU A 195 -18.17 2.09 10.61
C GLU A 195 -18.50 1.20 9.41
N LEU A 196 -19.74 1.27 8.96
CA LEU A 196 -20.17 0.85 7.62
C LEU A 196 -20.45 2.14 6.84
N GLN A 197 -19.57 2.49 5.90
CA GLN A 197 -19.67 3.73 5.16
C GLN A 197 -20.77 3.68 4.11
N TYR A 198 -20.80 2.60 3.32
CA TYR A 198 -21.83 2.39 2.30
C TYR A 198 -21.87 0.93 1.84
N ASP A 199 -22.98 0.55 1.22
CA ASP A 199 -23.19 -0.65 0.43
C ASP A 199 -23.02 -0.31 -1.06
N ILE A 200 -22.53 -1.25 -1.85
CA ILE A 200 -22.32 -1.10 -3.29
C ILE A 200 -23.30 -2.03 -4.01
N ASP A 201 -24.16 -1.46 -4.83
CA ASP A 201 -24.96 -2.25 -5.76
C ASP A 201 -24.07 -2.88 -6.82
N VAL A 202 -24.01 -4.21 -6.86
CA VAL A 202 -23.13 -4.96 -7.75
C VAL A 202 -23.51 -4.85 -9.24
N ASN A 203 -24.75 -4.42 -9.54
CA ASN A 203 -25.22 -4.26 -10.91
C ASN A 203 -24.95 -2.86 -11.47
N THR A 204 -25.19 -1.83 -10.64
CA THR A 204 -25.02 -0.43 -11.05
C THR A 204 -23.69 0.16 -10.62
N LEU A 205 -22.95 -0.51 -9.70
CA LEU A 205 -21.74 -0.03 -9.01
C LEU A 205 -21.94 1.25 -8.19
N GLU A 206 -23.17 1.65 -7.96
CA GLU A 206 -23.51 2.81 -7.16
C GLU A 206 -23.38 2.54 -5.66
N SER A 207 -22.88 3.54 -4.93
CA SER A 207 -22.78 3.47 -3.48
C SER A 207 -24.09 3.94 -2.85
N ARG A 208 -24.59 3.18 -1.88
CA ARG A 208 -25.83 3.47 -1.15
C ARG A 208 -25.56 3.54 0.35
N HIS A 209 -26.18 4.50 1.03
CA HIS A 209 -26.09 4.54 2.49
C HIS A 209 -26.72 3.26 3.08
N ALA A 210 -26.00 2.61 3.99
CA ALA A 210 -26.46 1.38 4.63
C ALA A 210 -26.13 1.38 6.11
N THR A 211 -27.06 0.86 6.92
CA THR A 211 -26.86 0.66 8.36
C THR A 211 -26.43 -0.76 8.69
N GLN A 212 -26.54 -1.67 7.73
CA GLN A 212 -26.10 -3.06 7.82
C GLN A 212 -25.73 -3.58 6.43
N LEU A 213 -24.88 -4.61 6.38
CA LEU A 213 -24.48 -5.26 5.13
C LEU A 213 -24.99 -6.71 5.12
N PRO A 214 -26.01 -7.03 4.29
CA PRO A 214 -26.57 -8.38 4.19
C PRO A 214 -25.64 -9.38 3.48
N LEU A 215 -26.03 -10.66 3.50
CA LEU A 215 -25.35 -11.73 2.76
C LEU A 215 -25.18 -11.38 1.28
N ASN A 216 -24.02 -11.69 0.71
CA ASN A 216 -23.63 -11.45 -0.69
C ASN A 216 -23.56 -9.97 -1.11
N HIS A 217 -23.61 -9.05 -0.16
CA HIS A 217 -23.40 -7.64 -0.44
C HIS A 217 -21.93 -7.25 -0.35
N VAL A 218 -21.60 -6.18 -1.05
CA VAL A 218 -20.24 -5.58 -1.04
C VAL A 218 -20.34 -4.21 -0.41
N GLY A 219 -19.60 -3.97 0.66
CA GLY A 219 -19.63 -2.68 1.35
C GLY A 219 -18.25 -2.13 1.63
N ARG A 220 -18.20 -0.85 1.97
CA ARG A 220 -16.99 -0.21 2.50
C ARG A 220 -17.12 -0.03 4.00
N ILE A 221 -16.09 -0.45 4.71
CA ILE A 221 -16.04 -0.40 6.17
C ILE A 221 -14.79 0.32 6.66
N VAL A 222 -14.87 0.84 7.88
CA VAL A 222 -13.72 1.16 8.71
C VAL A 222 -13.55 0.05 9.74
N LEU A 223 -12.37 -0.54 9.75
CA LEU A 223 -11.98 -1.62 10.64
C LEU A 223 -10.97 -1.10 11.66
N GLU A 224 -11.20 -1.35 12.93
CA GLU A 224 -10.24 -1.13 14.01
C GLU A 224 -9.72 -2.46 14.53
N THR A 225 -8.41 -2.60 14.68
CA THR A 225 -7.74 -3.82 15.14
C THR A 225 -7.07 -3.61 16.48
N SER A 226 -6.96 -4.68 17.28
CA SER A 226 -6.34 -4.64 18.61
C SER A 226 -4.83 -4.43 18.60
N SER A 227 -4.19 -4.59 17.45
CA SER A 227 -2.79 -4.28 17.18
C SER A 227 -2.61 -3.92 15.71
N PRO A 228 -1.60 -3.12 15.35
CA PRO A 228 -1.41 -2.70 13.96
C PRO A 228 -1.24 -3.87 12.99
N LEU A 229 -1.81 -3.75 11.80
CA LEU A 229 -1.55 -4.61 10.65
C LEU A 229 -0.35 -4.07 9.85
N PHE A 230 0.42 -4.99 9.27
CA PHE A 230 1.50 -4.68 8.34
C PHE A 230 1.01 -5.03 6.95
N TYR A 231 0.61 -4.03 6.16
CA TYR A 231 -0.14 -4.29 4.94
C TYR A 231 0.27 -3.38 3.78
N ASP A 232 -0.04 -3.82 2.59
CA ASP A 232 -0.09 -2.99 1.40
C ASP A 232 -1.54 -2.86 0.93
N TYR A 233 -1.87 -1.88 0.11
CA TYR A 233 -3.21 -1.84 -0.47
C TYR A 233 -3.40 -3.01 -1.44
N TYR A 234 -4.62 -3.57 -1.46
CA TYR A 234 -4.96 -4.74 -2.28
C TYR A 234 -4.63 -4.57 -3.77
N ARG A 235 -4.73 -3.36 -4.28
CA ARG A 235 -4.38 -3.06 -5.67
C ARG A 235 -2.89 -3.30 -5.95
N ASP A 236 -2.03 -2.97 -5.02
CA ASP A 236 -0.58 -2.97 -5.18
C ASP A 236 0.04 -4.32 -4.77
N ASN A 237 -0.58 -5.00 -3.81
CA ASN A 237 -0.21 -6.35 -3.36
C ASN A 237 -1.47 -7.10 -2.87
N ARG A 238 -1.98 -8.01 -3.70
CA ARG A 238 -3.22 -8.73 -3.38
C ARG A 238 -3.11 -9.55 -2.10
N SER A 239 -2.01 -10.27 -1.91
CA SER A 239 -1.78 -11.11 -0.73
C SER A 239 -1.59 -10.29 0.54
N GLY A 240 -0.83 -9.18 0.45
CA GLY A 240 -0.59 -8.26 1.56
C GLY A 240 -1.74 -7.30 1.85
N GLY A 241 -2.72 -7.18 0.94
CA GLY A 241 -3.87 -6.29 1.07
C GLY A 241 -5.20 -7.01 1.31
N ALA A 242 -5.21 -8.34 1.42
CA ALA A 242 -6.40 -9.13 1.67
C ALA A 242 -6.47 -9.64 3.10
N PHE A 243 -7.66 -9.73 3.66
CA PHE A 243 -7.91 -10.36 4.95
C PHE A 243 -9.26 -11.07 4.96
N ILE A 244 -9.46 -11.95 5.93
CA ILE A 244 -10.77 -12.57 6.19
C ILE A 244 -11.28 -12.19 7.57
N LEU A 245 -12.60 -12.06 7.67
CA LEU A 245 -13.37 -11.86 8.88
C LEU A 245 -13.92 -13.22 9.34
N ILE A 246 -13.57 -13.62 10.54
CA ILE A 246 -13.97 -14.90 11.12
C ILE A 246 -14.87 -14.61 12.34
N ASP A 247 -16.05 -15.23 12.39
CA ASP A 247 -16.93 -15.15 13.54
C ASP A 247 -16.27 -15.86 14.74
N PRO A 248 -16.01 -15.16 15.86
CA PRO A 248 -15.32 -15.72 17.01
C PRO A 248 -16.11 -16.81 17.75
N LEU A 249 -17.42 -16.93 17.51
CA LEU A 249 -18.28 -17.91 18.22
C LEU A 249 -18.24 -19.30 17.58
N ASN A 250 -18.20 -19.35 16.25
CA ASN A 250 -18.29 -20.60 15.48
C ASN A 250 -17.08 -20.87 14.57
N ASN A 251 -16.11 -19.94 14.51
CA ASN A 251 -14.93 -19.99 13.65
C ASN A 251 -15.24 -20.09 12.15
N VAL A 252 -16.43 -19.66 11.73
CA VAL A 252 -16.81 -19.61 10.31
C VAL A 252 -16.36 -18.29 9.68
N THR A 253 -15.90 -18.36 8.43
CA THR A 253 -15.59 -17.15 7.65
C THR A 253 -16.88 -16.36 7.40
N ALA A 254 -16.94 -15.16 7.93
CA ALA A 254 -18.08 -14.25 7.81
C ALA A 254 -17.96 -13.30 6.62
N GLY A 255 -16.74 -13.01 6.18
CA GLY A 255 -16.50 -12.13 5.04
C GLY A 255 -15.04 -12.08 4.63
N ALA A 256 -14.80 -11.52 3.45
CA ALA A 256 -13.46 -11.26 2.93
C ALA A 256 -13.28 -9.76 2.66
N GLY A 257 -12.12 -9.22 3.01
CA GLY A 257 -11.82 -7.81 2.90
C GLY A 257 -10.61 -7.51 2.03
N MET A 258 -10.65 -6.36 1.37
CA MET A 258 -9.60 -5.80 0.53
C MET A 258 -9.25 -4.42 1.08
N LEU A 259 -8.03 -4.25 1.59
CA LEU A 259 -7.54 -2.99 2.14
C LEU A 259 -7.42 -1.93 1.04
N ARG A 260 -7.93 -0.76 1.32
CA ARG A 260 -8.01 0.37 0.39
C ARG A 260 -7.41 1.62 1.01
N PRO A 261 -6.90 2.54 0.19
CA PRO A 261 -6.57 3.87 0.68
C PRO A 261 -7.78 4.50 1.36
N PRO A 262 -7.56 5.31 2.42
CA PRO A 262 -8.64 6.08 3.03
C PRO A 262 -9.44 6.81 1.97
N HIS A 263 -10.77 6.70 2.04
CA HIS A 263 -11.63 7.47 1.18
C HIS A 263 -11.53 8.92 1.64
N ARG A 264 -10.84 9.73 0.88
CA ARG A 264 -11.00 11.16 1.01
C ARG A 264 -12.38 11.47 0.44
N ASP A 265 -13.38 11.41 1.28
CA ASP A 265 -14.67 11.98 0.93
C ASP A 265 -14.38 13.40 0.42
N LYS A 266 -14.95 13.76 -0.73
CA LYS A 266 -15.35 15.14 -0.91
C LYS A 266 -16.21 15.40 0.32
N ALA A 267 -15.70 16.19 1.26
CA ALA A 267 -16.45 16.59 2.44
C ALA A 267 -17.89 16.90 1.98
N PRO A 268 -18.91 16.38 2.65
CA PRO A 268 -20.29 16.67 2.28
C PRO A 268 -20.40 18.19 2.15
N GLU A 269 -21.08 18.67 1.12
CA GLU A 269 -21.18 20.10 0.81
C GLU A 269 -21.58 20.97 2.03
N LYS A 270 -22.15 20.35 3.06
CA LYS A 270 -22.45 21.00 4.35
C LYS A 270 -21.25 21.23 5.27
N GLU A 271 -20.16 20.42 5.16
CA GLU A 271 -18.90 20.69 5.88
C GLU A 271 -18.02 21.67 5.10
N GLN A 272 -18.18 21.79 3.77
CA GLN A 272 -17.49 22.80 2.98
C GLN A 272 -17.95 24.24 3.31
N GLU A 273 -19.15 24.41 3.84
CA GLU A 273 -19.62 25.74 4.30
C GLU A 273 -18.98 26.19 5.62
N GLN A 274 -18.46 25.25 6.45
CA GLN A 274 -17.76 25.60 7.70
C GLN A 274 -16.26 25.87 7.50
N PHE A 275 -15.65 25.40 6.41
CA PHE A 275 -14.25 25.66 6.07
C PHE A 275 -14.13 26.61 4.87
N SER A 276 -14.72 27.77 4.98
CA SER A 276 -14.65 28.84 3.95
C SER A 276 -13.27 29.52 3.90
N THR A 277 -12.39 29.22 4.83
CA THR A 277 -11.02 29.75 4.90
C THR A 277 -10.00 28.66 4.99
N PHE A 278 -8.85 28.87 4.35
CA PHE A 278 -7.68 28.01 4.56
C PHE A 278 -7.30 28.01 6.04
N VAL A 279 -6.77 26.86 6.54
CA VAL A 279 -6.22 26.78 7.90
C VAL A 279 -5.21 27.91 8.10
N SER A 280 -5.43 28.73 9.11
CA SER A 280 -4.59 29.89 9.39
C SER A 280 -3.20 29.50 9.89
N SER A 281 -2.25 30.44 9.84
CA SER A 281 -0.91 30.23 10.41
C SER A 281 -0.97 29.95 11.91
N ASP A 282 -1.93 30.51 12.61
CA ASP A 282 -2.10 30.35 14.06
C ASP A 282 -2.65 28.96 14.42
N GLU A 283 -3.64 28.44 13.69
CA GLU A 283 -4.14 27.08 13.84
C GLU A 283 -3.07 26.02 13.52
N ARG A 284 -2.21 26.29 12.52
CA ARG A 284 -1.06 25.42 12.23
C ARG A 284 0.00 25.48 13.32
N ALA A 285 0.28 26.66 13.86
CA ALA A 285 1.22 26.85 14.96
C ALA A 285 0.75 26.10 16.22
N GLU A 286 -0.55 26.08 16.49
CA GLU A 286 -1.15 25.36 17.61
C GLU A 286 -1.02 23.84 17.40
N THR A 287 -1.27 23.34 16.19
CA THR A 287 -1.17 21.93 15.84
C THR A 287 0.26 21.41 15.90
N PHE A 288 1.22 22.18 15.39
CA PHE A 288 2.64 21.78 15.35
C PHE A 288 3.41 22.15 16.63
N GLY A 289 2.81 22.94 17.54
CA GLY A 289 3.48 23.45 18.72
C GLY A 289 4.52 24.55 18.43
N HIS A 290 4.59 25.03 17.19
CA HIS A 290 5.45 26.14 16.75
C HIS A 290 4.93 26.79 15.49
N GLY A 291 5.19 28.09 15.32
CA GLY A 291 4.92 28.79 14.05
C GLY A 291 5.96 28.45 12.96
N GLY A 292 5.56 28.57 11.71
CA GLY A 292 6.46 28.45 10.57
C GLY A 292 7.54 29.53 10.61
N LYS A 293 8.79 29.14 10.31
CA LYS A 293 9.95 30.03 10.28
C LYS A 293 10.83 29.77 9.08
N GLN A 294 11.49 30.82 8.62
CA GLN A 294 12.47 30.74 7.55
C GLN A 294 13.86 30.98 8.15
N ILE A 295 14.76 30.03 7.91
CA ILE A 295 16.15 30.13 8.32
C ILE A 295 17.02 30.13 7.06
N TYR A 296 17.72 31.21 6.81
CA TYR A 296 18.65 31.34 5.70
C TYR A 296 20.08 31.20 6.19
N ILE A 297 20.81 30.28 5.57
CA ILE A 297 22.25 30.08 5.84
C ILE A 297 23.01 30.55 4.61
N ALA A 298 23.72 31.67 4.75
CA ALA A 298 24.56 32.25 3.70
C ALA A 298 26.02 32.17 4.14
N GLY A 299 26.92 31.87 3.18
CA GLY A 299 28.38 31.84 3.44
C GLY A 299 29.16 31.74 2.13
N GLU A 300 30.38 32.19 2.14
CA GLU A 300 31.31 32.09 1.01
C GLU A 300 31.68 30.61 0.75
N ASP A 301 31.84 29.84 1.83
CA ASP A 301 32.07 28.39 1.73
C ASP A 301 30.73 27.64 1.71
N SER A 302 30.36 27.15 0.54
CA SER A 302 29.09 26.45 0.30
C SER A 302 29.05 25.07 0.94
N GLU A 303 30.20 24.40 1.19
CA GLU A 303 30.20 23.07 1.83
C GLU A 303 30.05 23.22 3.35
N LEU A 304 30.70 24.19 3.96
CA LEU A 304 30.54 24.49 5.38
C LEU A 304 29.10 24.93 5.68
N ALA A 305 28.51 25.78 4.85
CA ALA A 305 27.13 26.23 4.99
C ALA A 305 26.13 25.06 4.92
N ARG A 306 26.34 24.10 4.00
CA ARG A 306 25.53 22.88 3.90
C ARG A 306 25.71 21.96 5.10
N SER A 307 26.95 21.77 5.55
CA SER A 307 27.21 20.92 6.72
C SER A 307 26.49 21.47 7.95
N PHE A 308 26.57 22.79 8.16
CA PHE A 308 25.86 23.46 9.25
C PHE A 308 24.36 23.37 9.13
N ALA A 309 23.78 23.54 7.91
CA ALA A 309 22.35 23.40 7.66
C ALA A 309 21.83 21.99 8.03
N LYS A 310 22.55 20.95 7.62
CA LYS A 310 22.20 19.55 7.93
C LYS A 310 22.28 19.26 9.44
N GLN A 311 23.27 19.84 10.12
CA GLN A 311 23.40 19.67 11.56
C GLN A 311 22.28 20.41 12.30
N LEU A 312 21.94 21.63 11.89
CA LEU A 312 20.84 22.40 12.45
C LEU A 312 19.50 21.71 12.25
N GLU A 313 19.22 21.19 11.05
CA GLU A 313 18.01 20.44 10.77
C GLU A 313 17.87 19.22 11.69
N ARG A 314 18.95 18.46 11.89
CA ARG A 314 18.95 17.31 12.81
C ARG A 314 18.66 17.70 14.26
N GLU A 315 19.25 18.80 14.74
CA GLU A 315 18.99 19.26 16.10
C GLU A 315 17.57 19.76 16.28
N LEU A 316 17.03 20.52 15.33
CA LEU A 316 15.64 20.95 15.34
C LEU A 316 14.67 19.76 15.29
N HIS A 317 14.99 18.75 14.47
CA HIS A 317 14.19 17.52 14.40
C HIS A 317 14.18 16.75 15.73
N ARG A 318 15.32 16.72 16.47
CA ARG A 318 15.39 16.15 17.83
C ARG A 318 14.47 16.88 18.81
N LEU A 319 14.29 18.18 18.61
CA LEU A 319 13.38 19.02 19.40
C LEU A 319 11.93 18.92 18.93
N LYS A 320 11.61 17.94 18.06
CA LYS A 320 10.29 17.71 17.46
C LYS A 320 9.76 18.88 16.61
N ALA A 321 10.64 19.74 16.10
CA ALA A 321 10.27 20.75 15.13
C ALA A 321 10.10 20.12 13.74
N HIS A 322 9.06 20.53 13.04
CA HIS A 322 8.82 20.10 11.65
C HIS A 322 9.67 20.94 10.70
N THR A 323 10.80 20.37 10.27
CA THR A 323 11.81 21.06 9.45
C THR A 323 11.83 20.56 8.01
N TYR A 324 12.25 21.43 7.09
CA TYR A 324 12.49 21.10 5.69
C TYR A 324 13.72 21.83 5.15
N GLY A 325 14.72 21.06 4.71
CA GLY A 325 15.97 21.58 4.14
C GLY A 325 15.85 21.89 2.64
N LEU A 326 16.24 23.08 2.21
CA LEU A 326 16.32 23.50 0.81
C LEU A 326 17.77 23.78 0.43
N ASP A 327 18.33 23.07 -0.56
CA ASP A 327 19.69 23.26 -1.05
C ASP A 327 19.73 23.69 -2.52
N PHE A 328 20.50 24.73 -2.82
CA PHE A 328 20.66 25.30 -4.16
C PHE A 328 21.32 24.33 -5.18
N LYS A 329 22.12 23.37 -4.72
CA LYS A 329 22.86 22.43 -5.60
C LYS A 329 22.28 21.02 -5.64
N ALA A 330 21.22 20.72 -4.91
CA ALA A 330 20.62 19.40 -4.97
C ALA A 330 19.93 19.22 -6.34
N GLU A 331 20.30 18.19 -7.06
CA GLU A 331 19.58 17.71 -8.23
C GLU A 331 18.20 17.22 -7.78
N GLY A 332 17.21 18.09 -7.83
CA GLY A 332 15.84 17.81 -7.38
C GLY A 332 14.89 18.95 -7.72
N VAL A 333 13.63 18.74 -7.44
CA VAL A 333 12.46 19.51 -7.90
C VAL A 333 12.45 21.01 -7.54
N TRP A 334 13.34 21.48 -6.65
CA TRP A 334 13.31 22.83 -6.10
C TRP A 334 14.63 23.60 -6.34
N GLY A 335 14.55 24.66 -7.12
CA GLY A 335 15.48 25.76 -7.04
C GLY A 335 16.63 25.79 -8.04
N ARG A 336 16.36 26.32 -9.23
CA ARG A 336 17.41 26.77 -10.15
C ARG A 336 17.93 28.16 -9.85
N SER A 337 17.29 28.91 -8.96
CA SER A 337 17.70 30.26 -8.57
C SER A 337 17.45 30.53 -7.08
N ALA A 338 18.24 31.46 -6.49
CA ALA A 338 18.04 31.90 -5.12
C ALA A 338 16.63 32.44 -4.86
N LYS A 339 16.01 33.08 -5.86
CA LYS A 339 14.65 33.61 -5.79
C LYS A 339 13.59 32.50 -5.64
N GLU A 340 13.77 31.39 -6.35
CA GLU A 340 12.87 30.23 -6.24
C GLU A 340 12.97 29.55 -4.87
N ILE A 341 14.18 29.46 -4.31
CA ILE A 341 14.40 28.92 -2.95
C ILE A 341 13.72 29.81 -1.89
N VAL A 342 13.87 31.13 -2.01
CA VAL A 342 13.25 32.08 -1.09
C VAL A 342 11.72 31.98 -1.17
N ASN A 343 11.15 31.86 -2.36
CA ASN A 343 9.71 31.69 -2.54
C ASN A 343 9.22 30.35 -1.95
N ALA A 344 9.91 29.25 -2.22
CA ALA A 344 9.59 27.95 -1.66
C ALA A 344 9.70 27.94 -0.13
N SER A 345 10.72 28.58 0.43
CA SER A 345 10.89 28.76 1.88
C SER A 345 9.72 29.53 2.50
N GLY A 346 9.23 30.57 1.81
CA GLY A 346 8.03 31.33 2.21
C GLY A 346 6.79 30.46 2.29
N LEU A 347 6.50 29.68 1.24
CA LEU A 347 5.35 28.80 1.19
C LEU A 347 5.38 27.71 2.28
N LEU A 348 6.57 27.16 2.57
CA LEU A 348 6.75 26.19 3.65
C LEU A 348 6.50 26.83 5.03
N ALA A 349 6.97 28.05 5.25
CA ALA A 349 6.71 28.77 6.50
C ALA A 349 5.22 29.11 6.67
N GLU A 350 4.52 29.52 5.61
CA GLU A 350 3.06 29.72 5.61
C GLU A 350 2.33 28.40 5.91
N ALA A 351 2.90 27.26 5.50
CA ALA A 351 2.38 25.94 5.85
C ALA A 351 2.69 25.48 7.29
N GLY A 352 3.31 26.33 8.13
CA GLY A 352 3.65 26.03 9.52
C GLY A 352 4.95 25.27 9.69
N LEU A 353 5.73 25.05 8.63
CA LEU A 353 7.01 24.32 8.67
C LEU A 353 8.19 25.27 8.89
N MET A 354 9.23 24.79 9.57
CA MET A 354 10.51 25.50 9.63
C MET A 354 11.34 25.14 8.42
N SER A 355 11.58 26.08 7.51
CA SER A 355 12.44 25.88 6.33
C SER A 355 13.86 26.35 6.60
N ILE A 356 14.84 25.54 6.19
CA ILE A 356 16.26 25.86 6.27
C ILE A 356 16.81 25.92 4.86
N ALA A 357 17.08 27.11 4.35
CA ALA A 357 17.56 27.32 2.99
C ALA A 357 19.04 27.72 2.97
N VAL A 358 19.83 26.99 2.17
CA VAL A 358 21.25 27.31 1.94
C VAL A 358 21.37 28.16 0.68
N LEU A 359 21.88 29.38 0.82
CA LEU A 359 22.07 30.34 -0.26
C LEU A 359 23.56 30.66 -0.43
N PRO A 360 24.29 29.91 -1.28
CA PRO A 360 25.70 30.15 -1.48
C PRO A 360 25.95 31.48 -2.24
N GLY A 361 26.93 32.27 -1.77
CA GLY A 361 27.42 33.44 -2.49
C GLY A 361 26.59 34.72 -2.38
N LEU A 362 25.59 34.78 -1.49
CA LEU A 362 24.96 36.06 -1.15
C LEU A 362 25.71 36.79 -0.04
N PRO A 363 25.97 38.11 -0.17
CA PRO A 363 26.49 38.90 0.93
C PRO A 363 25.51 38.86 2.10
N VAL A 364 26.04 38.83 3.32
CA VAL A 364 25.24 38.83 4.56
C VAL A 364 24.23 39.98 4.50
N LEU A 365 22.94 39.63 4.47
CA LEU A 365 21.87 40.64 4.53
C LEU A 365 21.98 41.42 5.83
N PRO A 366 21.88 42.77 5.81
CA PRO A 366 21.94 43.55 7.01
C PRO A 366 20.81 43.14 7.96
N ARG A 367 21.13 42.99 9.24
CA ARG A 367 20.16 42.68 10.31
C ARG A 367 19.07 43.72 10.30
N ASN A 368 17.86 43.33 9.85
CA ASN A 368 16.68 44.07 10.19
C ASN A 368 16.31 43.77 11.64
N THR A 369 16.77 44.65 12.53
CA THR A 369 16.23 44.80 13.87
C THR A 369 14.78 45.31 13.74
N LYS A 370 13.78 44.40 13.86
CA LYS A 370 12.53 44.71 14.58
C LYS A 370 11.77 43.41 14.84
#